data_3811bcce5059b03d0f5c883d07b31bc6
#
_entry.id   3811bcce5059b03d0f5c883d07b31bc6
#
_cell.length_a   1.000
_cell.length_b   1.000
_cell.length_c   1.000
_cell.angle_alpha   90.00
_cell.angle_beta   90.00
_cell.angle_gamma   90.00
#
_symmetry.space_group_name_H-M   'P 1'
#
loop_
_entity.id
_entity.type
_entity.pdbx_description
1 polymer ?
#
loop_
_entity_poly.entity_id
_entity_poly.type
_entity_poly.pdbx_seq_one_letter_code
_entity_poly.pdbx_strand_id
1 'polypeptide(L)'
;MSEVTLAAVMPIKMVPLSKNNGLGKALSIGLQTCSNELIARMDSDDIAKPNRFERELAVFETNPEIDVVGSWVDEFQESTEHIVAQRTVPETDWEIKKYARHRNPMNHPTVMFRKSSVIEVGSYVHMPLYEDYYLWVRMLCAGFHFYNIQSSLLYFRTSADLYKRRGGVRYVEYDLKFQNAICRTGFINQLCMLENILMRVPVRIVPNYIREFLYRFLRKSNLTFNT
;
A
#
# COMPACT_ATOMS: atom_id res chain seq x y z
N MET A 1 -21.50 -26.15 -5.45
CA MET A 1 -21.21 -25.44 -6.72
C MET A 1 -19.77 -25.00 -6.64
N SER A 2 -18.91 -25.46 -7.52
CA SER A 2 -17.47 -25.28 -7.44
C SER A 2 -17.07 -23.84 -7.80
N GLU A 3 -16.03 -23.32 -7.15
CA GLU A 3 -15.43 -21.99 -7.40
C GLU A 3 -15.16 -21.69 -8.89
N VAL A 4 -14.98 -22.72 -9.70
CA VAL A 4 -14.77 -22.63 -11.15
C VAL A 4 -15.98 -22.03 -11.89
N THR A 5 -17.21 -22.19 -11.37
CA THR A 5 -18.42 -21.69 -12.04
C THR A 5 -18.62 -20.18 -11.83
N LEU A 6 -18.14 -19.60 -10.72
CA LEU A 6 -18.21 -18.15 -10.50
C LEU A 6 -17.20 -17.39 -11.37
N ALA A 7 -16.00 -17.93 -11.57
CA ALA A 7 -14.98 -17.33 -12.44
C ALA A 7 -15.41 -17.20 -13.90
N ALA A 8 -16.29 -18.07 -14.37
CA ALA A 8 -16.83 -18.04 -15.73
C ALA A 8 -17.87 -16.92 -15.97
N VAL A 9 -18.37 -16.29 -14.92
CA VAL A 9 -19.41 -15.22 -15.00
C VAL A 9 -18.81 -13.81 -14.92
N MET A 10 -17.59 -13.66 -14.39
CA MET A 10 -16.95 -12.35 -14.28
C MET A 10 -16.20 -11.99 -15.58
N PRO A 11 -16.47 -10.82 -16.19
CA PRO A 11 -15.76 -10.39 -17.39
C PRO A 11 -14.30 -10.06 -17.03
N ILE A 12 -13.37 -10.77 -17.66
CA ILE A 12 -11.93 -10.54 -17.50
C ILE A 12 -11.43 -9.75 -18.70
N LYS A 13 -10.79 -8.59 -18.43
CA LYS A 13 -10.12 -7.78 -19.44
C LYS A 13 -8.61 -7.84 -19.25
N MET A 14 -7.91 -8.44 -20.18
CA MET A 14 -6.43 -8.44 -20.22
C MET A 14 -5.93 -7.16 -20.88
N VAL A 15 -4.90 -6.52 -20.25
CA VAL A 15 -4.25 -5.31 -20.77
C VAL A 15 -2.75 -5.58 -20.93
N PRO A 16 -2.34 -6.18 -22.07
CA PRO A 16 -0.92 -6.49 -22.32
C PRO A 16 -0.12 -5.19 -22.52
N LEU A 17 1.04 -5.12 -21.88
CA LEU A 17 1.98 -4.02 -22.07
C LEU A 17 3.13 -4.48 -22.98
N SER A 18 3.47 -3.70 -23.99
CA SER A 18 4.54 -4.02 -24.96
C SER A 18 5.94 -4.09 -24.34
N LYS A 19 6.13 -3.44 -23.20
CA LYS A 19 7.39 -3.44 -22.44
C LYS A 19 7.15 -3.20 -20.95
N ASN A 20 8.10 -3.60 -20.11
CA ASN A 20 8.07 -3.28 -18.68
C ASN A 20 8.45 -1.80 -18.46
N ASN A 21 7.48 -0.99 -18.10
CA ASN A 21 7.65 0.44 -17.78
C ASN A 21 7.56 0.73 -16.27
N GLY A 22 7.64 -0.32 -15.44
CA GLY A 22 7.49 -0.24 -13.98
C GLY A 22 6.03 -0.27 -13.51
N LEU A 23 5.86 -0.55 -12.20
CA LEU A 23 4.56 -0.77 -11.58
C LEU A 23 3.62 0.43 -11.71
N GLY A 24 4.10 1.64 -11.40
CA GLY A 24 3.26 2.85 -11.46
C GLY A 24 2.66 3.08 -12.84
N LYS A 25 3.43 2.87 -13.93
CA LYS A 25 2.89 3.00 -15.29
C LYS A 25 1.87 1.91 -15.61
N ALA A 26 2.12 0.67 -15.20
CA ALA A 26 1.19 -0.44 -15.39
C ALA A 26 -0.14 -0.16 -14.66
N LEU A 27 -0.10 0.28 -13.41
CA LEU A 27 -1.28 0.65 -12.62
C LEU A 27 -2.04 1.83 -13.23
N SER A 28 -1.34 2.86 -13.72
CA SER A 28 -1.97 4.01 -14.39
C SER A 28 -2.72 3.59 -15.67
N ILE A 29 -2.15 2.69 -16.48
CA ILE A 29 -2.80 2.17 -17.69
C ILE A 29 -3.99 1.28 -17.28
N GLY A 30 -3.82 0.38 -16.31
CA GLY A 30 -4.89 -0.46 -15.79
C GLY A 30 -6.08 0.38 -15.30
N LEU A 31 -5.82 1.42 -14.52
CA LEU A 31 -6.85 2.35 -14.03
C LEU A 31 -7.64 3.00 -15.17
N GLN A 32 -6.97 3.44 -16.23
CA GLN A 32 -7.64 4.05 -17.39
C GLN A 32 -8.59 3.07 -18.09
N THR A 33 -8.30 1.76 -18.06
CA THR A 33 -9.14 0.75 -18.69
C THR A 33 -10.32 0.28 -17.85
N CYS A 34 -10.36 0.61 -16.56
CA CYS A 34 -11.49 0.34 -15.68
C CYS A 34 -12.67 1.24 -16.04
N SER A 35 -13.89 0.68 -16.07
CA SER A 35 -15.11 1.42 -16.41
C SER A 35 -15.87 1.98 -15.22
N ASN A 36 -15.71 1.38 -14.03
CA ASN A 36 -16.44 1.77 -12.83
C ASN A 36 -15.72 2.89 -12.06
N GLU A 37 -16.48 3.60 -11.21
CA GLU A 37 -15.94 4.65 -10.34
C GLU A 37 -15.19 4.07 -9.14
N LEU A 38 -15.70 3.03 -8.49
CA LEU A 38 -15.01 2.35 -7.41
C LEU A 38 -14.09 1.27 -7.96
N ILE A 39 -12.81 1.37 -7.63
CA ILE A 39 -11.75 0.47 -8.09
C ILE A 39 -11.11 -0.21 -6.89
N ALA A 40 -11.21 -1.53 -6.83
CA ALA A 40 -10.46 -2.35 -5.88
C ALA A 40 -9.14 -2.83 -6.50
N ARG A 41 -8.04 -2.61 -5.79
CA ARG A 41 -6.70 -3.05 -6.21
C ARG A 41 -6.29 -4.29 -5.43
N MET A 42 -5.60 -5.23 -6.08
CA MET A 42 -5.01 -6.40 -5.46
C MET A 42 -3.76 -6.84 -6.24
N ASP A 43 -2.78 -7.43 -5.58
CA ASP A 43 -1.67 -8.14 -6.24
C ASP A 43 -2.14 -9.54 -6.65
N SER A 44 -1.57 -10.08 -7.72
CA SER A 44 -1.98 -11.36 -8.30
C SER A 44 -1.61 -12.58 -7.46
N ASP A 45 -0.70 -12.43 -6.50
CA ASP A 45 -0.22 -13.47 -5.59
C ASP A 45 -0.87 -13.40 -4.19
N ASP A 46 -1.73 -12.40 -3.96
CA ASP A 46 -2.48 -12.23 -2.73
C ASP A 46 -3.87 -12.91 -2.81
N ILE A 47 -4.52 -13.08 -1.65
CA ILE A 47 -5.85 -13.70 -1.53
C ILE A 47 -6.78 -12.77 -0.76
N ALA A 48 -7.85 -12.29 -1.41
CA ALA A 48 -8.89 -11.50 -0.74
C ALA A 48 -9.73 -12.38 0.18
N LYS A 49 -10.07 -11.88 1.38
CA LYS A 49 -11.04 -12.55 2.25
C LYS A 49 -12.46 -12.40 1.68
N PRO A 50 -13.36 -13.36 1.90
CA PRO A 50 -14.68 -13.41 1.24
C PRO A 50 -15.53 -12.14 1.42
N ASN A 51 -15.43 -11.48 2.57
CA ASN A 51 -16.20 -10.28 2.92
C ASN A 51 -15.48 -8.95 2.61
N ARG A 52 -14.35 -8.99 1.89
CA ARG A 52 -13.53 -7.79 1.66
C ARG A 52 -14.34 -6.70 0.95
N PHE A 53 -14.86 -6.99 -0.22
CA PHE A 53 -15.53 -5.98 -1.05
C PHE A 53 -16.82 -5.47 -0.40
N GLU A 54 -17.59 -6.34 0.24
CA GLU A 54 -18.78 -5.96 0.99
C GLU A 54 -18.46 -4.93 2.06
N ARG A 55 -17.41 -5.17 2.86
CA ARG A 55 -17.00 -4.26 3.92
C ARG A 55 -16.42 -2.95 3.42
N GLU A 56 -15.65 -2.98 2.34
CA GLU A 56 -15.09 -1.78 1.72
C GLU A 56 -16.23 -0.92 1.11
N LEU A 57 -17.19 -1.52 0.41
CA LEU A 57 -18.35 -0.82 -0.15
C LEU A 57 -19.23 -0.18 0.92
N ALA A 58 -19.49 -0.89 2.04
CA ALA A 58 -20.27 -0.36 3.14
C ALA A 58 -19.68 0.94 3.71
N VAL A 59 -18.35 1.11 3.70
CA VAL A 59 -17.72 2.37 4.12
C VAL A 59 -18.09 3.51 3.16
N PHE A 60 -18.01 3.30 1.84
CA PHE A 60 -18.38 4.32 0.84
C PHE A 60 -19.86 4.67 0.86
N GLU A 61 -20.73 3.72 1.20
CA GLU A 61 -22.18 3.94 1.34
C GLU A 61 -22.52 4.76 2.56
N THR A 62 -21.85 4.49 3.69
CA THR A 62 -22.11 5.18 4.97
C THR A 62 -21.35 6.50 5.10
N ASN A 63 -20.24 6.67 4.38
CA ASN A 63 -19.38 7.86 4.42
C ASN A 63 -19.04 8.31 3.00
N PRO A 64 -19.95 9.03 2.32
CA PRO A 64 -19.78 9.42 0.92
C PRO A 64 -18.57 10.34 0.65
N GLU A 65 -18.03 10.99 1.68
CA GLU A 65 -16.84 11.84 1.61
C GLU A 65 -15.53 11.06 1.51
N ILE A 66 -15.53 9.74 1.80
CA ILE A 66 -14.31 8.93 1.73
C ILE A 66 -13.95 8.66 0.27
N ASP A 67 -12.68 8.86 -0.04
CA ASP A 67 -12.10 8.63 -1.37
C ASP A 67 -11.31 7.34 -1.47
N VAL A 68 -10.65 6.93 -0.37
CA VAL A 68 -9.81 5.73 -0.31
C VAL A 68 -10.11 4.95 0.96
N VAL A 69 -10.43 3.67 0.79
CA VAL A 69 -10.59 2.69 1.87
C VAL A 69 -9.50 1.65 1.77
N GLY A 70 -8.85 1.32 2.88
CA GLY A 70 -7.91 0.22 2.99
C GLY A 70 -8.24 -0.68 4.17
N SER A 71 -7.37 -1.64 4.46
CA SER A 71 -7.51 -2.52 5.62
C SER A 71 -6.16 -3.05 6.10
N TRP A 72 -6.18 -3.77 7.21
CA TRP A 72 -5.05 -4.57 7.64
C TRP A 72 -4.84 -5.75 6.70
N VAL A 73 -3.67 -6.39 6.79
CA VAL A 73 -3.36 -7.63 6.08
C VAL A 73 -2.82 -8.69 7.04
N ASP A 74 -3.15 -9.94 6.78
CA ASP A 74 -2.50 -11.08 7.39
C ASP A 74 -1.42 -11.59 6.45
N GLU A 75 -0.17 -11.62 6.91
CA GLU A 75 0.96 -12.09 6.11
C GLU A 75 1.10 -13.61 6.24
N PHE A 76 1.18 -14.32 5.11
CA PHE A 76 1.38 -15.76 5.03
C PHE A 76 2.49 -16.11 4.04
N GLN A 77 3.02 -17.35 4.11
CA GLN A 77 4.04 -17.84 3.19
C GLN A 77 3.51 -18.98 2.30
N GLU A 78 3.23 -20.12 2.89
CA GLU A 78 2.80 -21.31 2.15
C GLU A 78 1.28 -21.50 2.19
N SER A 79 0.68 -21.39 3.37
CA SER A 79 -0.75 -21.57 3.61
C SER A 79 -1.35 -20.42 4.41
N THR A 80 -2.56 -20.02 4.08
CA THR A 80 -3.35 -19.03 4.82
C THR A 80 -3.79 -19.52 6.20
N GLU A 81 -3.61 -20.80 6.53
CA GLU A 81 -3.83 -21.36 7.85
C GLU A 81 -2.71 -20.97 8.84
N HIS A 82 -1.53 -20.59 8.32
CA HIS A 82 -0.36 -20.20 9.10
C HIS A 82 0.01 -18.74 8.85
N ILE A 83 -0.58 -17.86 9.66
CA ILE A 83 -0.30 -16.42 9.62
C ILE A 83 1.03 -16.17 10.34
N VAL A 84 1.99 -15.60 9.61
CA VAL A 84 3.33 -15.29 10.14
C VAL A 84 3.41 -13.92 10.79
N ALA A 85 2.56 -12.98 10.36
CA ALA A 85 2.45 -11.63 10.92
C ALA A 85 1.14 -10.97 10.49
N GLN A 86 0.73 -9.93 11.23
CA GLN A 86 -0.32 -9.02 10.82
C GLN A 86 0.28 -7.61 10.63
N ARG A 87 -0.07 -6.93 9.54
CA ARG A 87 0.32 -5.54 9.33
C ARG A 87 -0.90 -4.64 9.46
N THR A 88 -0.87 -3.88 10.55
CA THR A 88 -1.88 -2.88 10.89
C THR A 88 -1.54 -1.51 10.32
N VAL A 89 -2.55 -0.70 10.09
CA VAL A 89 -2.47 0.70 9.63
C VAL A 89 -3.46 1.54 10.42
N PRO A 90 -3.22 2.86 10.56
CA PRO A 90 -4.11 3.77 11.30
C PRO A 90 -5.50 3.85 10.67
N GLU A 91 -6.52 4.12 11.48
CA GLU A 91 -7.92 4.05 11.07
C GLU A 91 -8.41 5.31 10.38
N THR A 92 -8.36 6.44 11.10
CA THR A 92 -9.03 7.68 10.71
C THR A 92 -8.18 8.55 9.78
N ASP A 93 -8.81 9.40 8.98
CA ASP A 93 -8.14 10.33 8.06
C ASP A 93 -7.04 11.15 8.75
N TRP A 94 -7.32 11.65 9.96
CA TRP A 94 -6.35 12.41 10.74
C TRP A 94 -5.14 11.58 11.14
N GLU A 95 -5.35 10.35 11.63
CA GLU A 95 -4.27 9.43 11.99
C GLU A 95 -3.47 8.99 10.77
N ILE A 96 -4.16 8.70 9.65
CA ILE A 96 -3.58 8.35 8.36
C ILE A 96 -2.66 9.49 7.89
N LYS A 97 -3.13 10.72 7.91
CA LYS A 97 -2.38 11.91 7.51
C LYS A 97 -1.14 12.14 8.40
N LYS A 98 -1.28 11.96 9.71
CA LYS A 98 -0.17 12.04 10.67
C LYS A 98 0.87 10.93 10.41
N TYR A 99 0.41 9.69 10.24
CA TYR A 99 1.27 8.54 9.99
C TYR A 99 1.99 8.62 8.64
N ALA A 100 1.30 9.14 7.62
CA ALA A 100 1.83 9.35 6.27
C ALA A 100 3.02 10.32 6.21
N ARG A 101 3.32 11.07 7.25
CA ARG A 101 4.54 11.90 7.32
C ARG A 101 5.80 11.06 7.45
N HIS A 102 5.68 9.85 7.98
CA HIS A 102 6.82 8.98 8.30
C HIS A 102 6.76 7.60 7.62
N ARG A 103 5.57 7.04 7.38
CA ARG A 103 5.38 5.68 6.86
C ARG A 103 4.21 5.64 5.89
N ASN A 104 4.22 4.67 4.96
CA ASN A 104 3.07 4.43 4.08
C ASN A 104 1.84 4.06 4.93
N PRO A 105 0.76 4.86 4.88
CA PRO A 105 -0.39 4.69 5.75
C PRO A 105 -1.41 3.66 5.25
N MET A 106 -1.22 3.13 4.03
CA MET A 106 -2.13 2.19 3.39
C MET A 106 -1.41 0.90 3.06
N ASN A 107 -2.11 -0.22 3.18
CA ASN A 107 -1.68 -1.48 2.60
C ASN A 107 -2.16 -1.53 1.16
N HIS A 108 -1.31 -1.19 0.20
CA HIS A 108 -1.68 -1.03 -1.21
C HIS A 108 -2.53 -2.17 -1.81
N PRO A 109 -2.28 -3.48 -1.52
CA PRO A 109 -3.11 -4.54 -2.08
C PRO A 109 -4.54 -4.62 -1.50
N THR A 110 -4.85 -3.86 -0.44
CA THR A 110 -6.18 -3.84 0.17
C THR A 110 -7.04 -2.67 -0.29
N VAL A 111 -6.50 -1.71 -1.04
CA VAL A 111 -7.22 -0.45 -1.25
C VAL A 111 -8.37 -0.59 -2.25
N MET A 112 -9.49 0.05 -1.89
CA MET A 112 -10.55 0.45 -2.81
C MET A 112 -10.61 1.98 -2.83
N PHE A 113 -10.79 2.60 -4.01
CA PHE A 113 -10.76 4.04 -4.14
C PHE A 113 -11.68 4.55 -5.26
N ARG A 114 -12.03 5.84 -5.19
CA ARG A 114 -12.71 6.54 -6.26
C ARG A 114 -11.73 6.81 -7.40
N LYS A 115 -12.06 6.35 -8.61
CA LYS A 115 -11.24 6.54 -9.81
C LYS A 115 -11.04 8.02 -10.12
N SER A 116 -12.09 8.82 -10.02
CA SER A 116 -12.05 10.27 -10.26
C SER A 116 -11.02 10.96 -9.36
N SER A 117 -11.01 10.66 -8.05
CA SER A 117 -10.08 11.25 -7.08
C SER A 117 -8.62 10.91 -7.38
N VAL A 118 -8.34 9.67 -7.81
CA VAL A 118 -6.99 9.26 -8.22
C VAL A 118 -6.55 9.94 -9.52
N ILE A 119 -7.47 10.10 -10.48
CA ILE A 119 -7.19 10.79 -11.76
C ILE A 119 -6.93 12.28 -11.53
N GLU A 120 -7.68 12.94 -10.65
CA GLU A 120 -7.56 14.37 -10.34
C GLU A 120 -6.16 14.75 -9.87
N VAL A 121 -5.50 13.90 -9.08
CA VAL A 121 -4.11 14.12 -8.65
C VAL A 121 -3.07 13.61 -9.65
N GLY A 122 -3.46 13.21 -10.87
CA GLY A 122 -2.56 12.76 -11.93
C GLY A 122 -2.19 11.28 -11.88
N SER A 123 -3.01 10.44 -11.21
CA SER A 123 -2.86 8.97 -11.16
C SER A 123 -1.51 8.51 -10.59
N TYR A 124 -1.14 7.25 -10.81
CA TYR A 124 0.18 6.73 -10.44
C TYR A 124 1.27 7.35 -11.30
N VAL A 125 2.31 7.88 -10.68
CA VAL A 125 3.50 8.41 -11.36
C VAL A 125 4.70 7.52 -11.10
N HIS A 126 5.74 7.65 -11.93
CA HIS A 126 6.97 6.89 -11.76
C HIS A 126 7.74 7.37 -10.52
N MET A 127 7.62 6.60 -9.44
CA MET A 127 8.33 6.80 -8.18
C MET A 127 8.77 5.42 -7.66
N PRO A 128 9.86 4.85 -8.18
CA PRO A 128 10.24 3.46 -7.91
C PRO A 128 10.22 3.10 -6.43
N LEU A 129 9.51 2.03 -6.07
CA LEU A 129 9.26 1.52 -4.72
C LEU A 129 8.30 2.36 -3.85
N TYR A 130 7.84 3.51 -4.32
CA TYR A 130 7.00 4.45 -3.59
C TYR A 130 5.82 4.97 -4.42
N GLU A 131 5.44 4.27 -5.50
CA GLU A 131 4.38 4.66 -6.43
C GLU A 131 3.06 4.91 -5.71
N ASP A 132 2.69 3.99 -4.81
CA ASP A 132 1.48 4.03 -4.00
C ASP A 132 1.59 5.12 -2.91
N TYR A 133 2.66 5.12 -2.14
CA TYR A 133 2.84 6.08 -1.07
C TYR A 133 2.86 7.53 -1.60
N TYR A 134 3.50 7.76 -2.74
CA TYR A 134 3.52 9.08 -3.36
C TYR A 134 2.15 9.49 -3.90
N LEU A 135 1.34 8.54 -4.38
CA LEU A 135 -0.06 8.79 -4.74
C LEU A 135 -0.86 9.23 -3.51
N TRP A 136 -0.77 8.49 -2.40
CA TRP A 136 -1.50 8.82 -1.17
C TRP A 136 -1.13 10.19 -0.63
N VAL A 137 0.16 10.54 -0.62
CA VAL A 137 0.60 11.88 -0.20
C VAL A 137 -0.01 12.97 -1.09
N ARG A 138 -0.03 12.81 -2.41
CA ARG A 138 -0.65 13.81 -3.32
C ARG A 138 -2.14 13.94 -3.08
N MET A 139 -2.85 12.84 -2.87
CA MET A 139 -4.28 12.85 -2.53
C MET A 139 -4.55 13.53 -1.19
N LEU A 140 -3.75 13.22 -0.15
CA LEU A 140 -3.86 13.88 1.16
C LEU A 140 -3.57 15.39 1.10
N CYS A 141 -2.63 15.83 0.24
CA CYS A 141 -2.37 17.25 -0.03
C CYS A 141 -3.53 17.94 -0.76
N ALA A 142 -4.23 17.22 -1.62
CA ALA A 142 -5.40 17.70 -2.34
C ALA A 142 -6.68 17.74 -1.47
N GLY A 143 -6.64 17.21 -0.25
CA GLY A 143 -7.77 17.22 0.68
C GLY A 143 -8.69 16.01 0.57
N PHE A 144 -8.31 14.95 -0.15
CA PHE A 144 -9.06 13.71 -0.21
C PHE A 144 -9.03 12.96 1.12
N HIS A 145 -10.10 12.22 1.42
CA HIS A 145 -10.34 11.56 2.70
C HIS A 145 -10.07 10.06 2.64
N PHE A 146 -9.45 9.55 3.69
CA PHE A 146 -8.98 8.17 3.79
C PHE A 146 -9.56 7.48 5.02
N TYR A 147 -9.78 6.17 4.91
CA TYR A 147 -10.18 5.33 6.02
C TYR A 147 -9.55 3.94 5.91
N ASN A 148 -9.11 3.35 7.03
CA ASN A 148 -8.70 1.95 7.07
C ASN A 148 -9.58 1.15 8.02
N ILE A 149 -10.21 0.12 7.49
CA ILE A 149 -10.97 -0.87 8.26
C ILE A 149 -10.02 -1.60 9.20
N GLN A 150 -10.29 -1.55 10.51
CA GLN A 150 -9.45 -2.09 11.58
C GLN A 150 -9.59 -3.62 11.71
N SER A 151 -9.52 -4.29 10.58
CA SER A 151 -9.47 -5.75 10.49
C SER A 151 -8.77 -6.18 9.21
N SER A 152 -8.20 -7.37 9.21
CA SER A 152 -7.57 -7.94 8.02
C SER A 152 -8.63 -8.40 7.03
N LEU A 153 -8.56 -7.88 5.79
CA LEU A 153 -9.43 -8.26 4.67
C LEU A 153 -8.67 -8.93 3.52
N LEU A 154 -7.36 -9.14 3.70
CA LEU A 154 -6.52 -9.74 2.68
C LEU A 154 -5.41 -10.57 3.32
N TYR A 155 -5.14 -11.72 2.73
CA TYR A 155 -3.95 -12.51 2.97
C TYR A 155 -2.85 -12.06 2.02
N PHE A 156 -1.79 -11.49 2.57
CA PHE A 156 -0.64 -10.97 1.84
C PHE A 156 0.45 -12.04 1.76
N ARG A 157 0.82 -12.46 0.55
CA ARG A 157 1.86 -13.46 0.37
C ARG A 157 3.24 -12.85 0.57
N THR A 158 4.00 -13.38 1.55
CA THR A 158 5.37 -12.96 1.80
C THR A 158 6.36 -14.04 1.35
N SER A 159 7.55 -13.61 0.94
CA SER A 159 8.69 -14.50 0.70
C SER A 159 9.87 -14.11 1.56
N ALA A 160 10.73 -15.07 1.86
CA ALA A 160 11.97 -14.82 2.61
C ALA A 160 12.88 -13.75 1.93
N ASP A 161 12.75 -13.59 0.61
CA ASP A 161 13.53 -12.63 -0.16
C ASP A 161 12.98 -11.20 -0.13
N LEU A 162 11.78 -11.00 0.43
CA LEU A 162 11.17 -9.66 0.52
C LEU A 162 12.09 -8.65 1.24
N TYR A 163 12.78 -9.11 2.30
CA TYR A 163 13.68 -8.26 3.09
C TYR A 163 15.00 -8.00 2.40
N LYS A 164 15.51 -8.97 1.62
CA LYS A 164 16.76 -8.82 0.86
C LYS A 164 16.64 -7.73 -0.20
N ARG A 165 15.46 -7.63 -0.84
CA ARG A 165 15.19 -6.62 -1.89
C ARG A 165 15.07 -5.19 -1.37
N ARG A 166 14.93 -4.98 -0.04
CA ARG A 166 14.71 -3.66 0.58
C ARG A 166 15.97 -2.96 1.07
N GLY A 167 17.11 -3.20 0.45
CA GLY A 167 18.37 -2.59 0.85
C GLY A 167 19.33 -2.28 -0.30
N GLY A 168 20.46 -1.65 0.05
CA GLY A 168 21.50 -1.24 -0.88
C GLY A 168 21.42 0.23 -1.29
N VAL A 169 22.50 0.72 -1.89
CA VAL A 169 22.69 2.14 -2.27
C VAL A 169 21.57 2.65 -3.19
N ARG A 170 21.14 1.82 -4.13
CA ARG A 170 20.04 2.17 -5.05
C ARG A 170 18.71 2.39 -4.31
N TYR A 171 18.47 1.63 -3.26
CA TYR A 171 17.28 1.83 -2.43
C TYR A 171 17.34 3.15 -1.66
N VAL A 172 18.53 3.50 -1.14
CA VAL A 172 18.75 4.81 -0.49
C VAL A 172 18.49 5.95 -1.46
N GLU A 173 18.97 5.85 -2.71
CA GLU A 173 18.71 6.87 -3.74
C GLU A 173 17.22 7.08 -3.99
N TYR A 174 16.44 6.01 -4.11
CA TYR A 174 14.98 6.10 -4.27
C TYR A 174 14.28 6.68 -3.03
N ASP A 175 14.75 6.31 -1.83
CA ASP A 175 14.23 6.87 -0.56
C ASP A 175 14.48 8.38 -0.49
N LEU A 176 15.69 8.84 -0.82
CA LEU A 176 16.03 10.28 -0.85
C LEU A 176 15.21 11.04 -1.89
N LYS A 177 15.03 10.49 -3.10
CA LYS A 177 14.18 11.07 -4.15
C LYS A 177 12.73 11.21 -3.66
N PHE A 178 12.20 10.17 -3.03
CA PHE A 178 10.86 10.19 -2.46
C PHE A 178 10.73 11.23 -1.34
N GLN A 179 11.65 11.27 -0.36
CA GLN A 179 11.62 12.25 0.74
C GLN A 179 11.66 13.69 0.21
N ASN A 180 12.51 13.96 -0.78
CA ASN A 180 12.56 15.27 -1.41
C ASN A 180 11.25 15.61 -2.16
N ALA A 181 10.64 14.63 -2.84
CA ALA A 181 9.39 14.83 -3.55
C ALA A 181 8.24 15.21 -2.59
N ILE A 182 8.06 14.47 -1.47
CA ILE A 182 7.01 14.77 -0.50
C ILE A 182 7.28 16.06 0.29
N CYS A 183 8.54 16.44 0.49
CA CYS A 183 8.90 17.74 1.06
C CYS A 183 8.51 18.89 0.11
N ARG A 184 8.73 18.72 -1.19
CA ARG A 184 8.35 19.71 -2.21
C ARG A 184 6.84 19.91 -2.36
N THR A 185 6.02 18.91 -2.04
CA THR A 185 4.55 19.08 -1.99
C THR A 185 4.09 19.90 -0.77
N GLY A 186 4.97 20.20 0.17
CA GLY A 186 4.62 20.85 1.44
C GLY A 186 4.00 19.88 2.47
N PHE A 187 3.87 18.59 2.17
CA PHE A 187 3.30 17.59 3.08
C PHE A 187 4.14 17.40 4.35
N ILE A 188 5.46 17.43 4.20
CA ILE A 188 6.42 17.44 5.30
C ILE A 188 7.35 18.65 5.17
N ASN A 189 7.86 19.14 6.31
CA ASN A 189 8.90 20.16 6.33
C ASN A 189 10.31 19.53 6.28
N GLN A 190 11.34 20.38 6.16
CA GLN A 190 12.73 19.93 6.06
C GLN A 190 13.21 19.15 7.30
N LEU A 191 12.74 19.50 8.51
CA LEU A 191 13.09 18.79 9.73
C LEU A 191 12.53 17.37 9.70
N CYS A 192 11.25 17.19 9.38
CA CYS A 192 10.63 15.88 9.23
C CYS A 192 11.31 15.05 8.12
N MET A 193 11.69 15.67 7.01
CA MET A 193 12.48 15.02 5.96
C MET A 193 13.81 14.51 6.51
N LEU A 194 14.55 15.33 7.26
CA LEU A 194 15.82 14.94 7.86
C LEU A 194 15.65 13.78 8.85
N GLU A 195 14.64 13.85 9.73
CA GLU A 195 14.28 12.76 10.66
C GLU A 195 14.02 11.45 9.92
N ASN A 196 13.23 11.51 8.85
CA ASN A 196 12.95 10.33 8.01
C ASN A 196 14.22 9.75 7.39
N ILE A 197 15.10 10.58 6.87
CA ILE A 197 16.38 10.15 6.28
C ILE A 197 17.25 9.48 7.34
N LEU A 198 17.40 10.10 8.53
CA LEU A 198 18.21 9.56 9.62
C LEU A 198 17.68 8.23 10.15
N MET A 199 16.36 8.03 10.17
CA MET A 199 15.77 6.76 10.59
C MET A 199 15.87 5.65 9.52
N ARG A 200 15.78 5.99 8.24
CA ARG A 200 15.63 5.01 7.16
C ARG A 200 16.96 4.60 6.53
N VAL A 201 17.84 5.58 6.26
CA VAL A 201 19.10 5.33 5.54
C VAL A 201 20.01 4.32 6.26
N PRO A 202 20.23 4.40 7.58
CA PRO A 202 21.06 3.42 8.27
C PRO A 202 20.58 1.98 8.08
N VAL A 203 19.26 1.76 8.19
CA VAL A 203 18.66 0.42 8.01
C VAL A 203 18.83 -0.11 6.57
N ARG A 204 18.97 0.77 5.56
CA ARG A 204 19.17 0.37 4.16
C ARG A 204 20.62 0.00 3.85
N ILE A 205 21.58 0.58 4.57
CA ILE A 205 23.02 0.38 4.35
C ILE A 205 23.54 -0.86 5.09
N VAL A 206 22.95 -1.22 6.23
CA VAL A 206 23.41 -2.39 7.00
C VAL A 206 23.32 -3.69 6.17
N PRO A 207 24.25 -4.65 6.40
CA PRO A 207 24.22 -5.96 5.77
C PRO A 207 22.87 -6.68 5.94
N ASN A 208 22.53 -7.55 4.98
CA ASN A 208 21.22 -8.20 4.93
C ASN A 208 20.85 -8.95 6.24
N TYR A 209 21.82 -9.62 6.89
CA TYR A 209 21.59 -10.37 8.12
C TYR A 209 21.20 -9.46 9.31
N ILE A 210 21.83 -8.28 9.43
CA ILE A 210 21.48 -7.29 10.46
C ILE A 210 20.11 -6.71 10.17
N ARG A 211 19.84 -6.41 8.91
CA ARG A 211 18.55 -5.86 8.46
C ARG A 211 17.41 -6.84 8.76
N GLU A 212 17.58 -8.11 8.44
CA GLU A 212 16.59 -9.16 8.73
C GLU A 212 16.32 -9.27 10.24
N PHE A 213 17.36 -9.26 11.07
CA PHE A 213 17.23 -9.25 12.51
C PHE A 213 16.46 -8.03 13.02
N LEU A 214 16.80 -6.81 12.56
CA LEU A 214 16.11 -5.57 12.94
C LEU A 214 14.62 -5.60 12.55
N TYR A 215 14.28 -6.07 11.36
CA TYR A 215 12.89 -6.18 10.94
C TYR A 215 12.11 -7.20 11.75
N ARG A 216 12.70 -8.33 12.07
CA ARG A 216 12.07 -9.36 12.93
C ARG A 216 11.87 -8.85 14.35
N PHE A 217 12.84 -8.12 14.90
CA PHE A 217 12.75 -7.55 16.25
C PHE A 217 11.66 -6.47 16.34
N LEU A 218 11.64 -5.52 15.40
CA LEU A 218 10.63 -4.45 15.36
C LEU A 218 9.21 -4.96 15.11
N ARG A 219 9.05 -6.11 14.43
CA ARG A 219 7.74 -6.74 14.23
C ARG A 219 7.25 -7.48 15.48
N LYS A 220 8.11 -8.14 16.22
CA LYS A 220 7.73 -8.79 17.49
C LYS A 220 7.23 -7.79 18.52
N SER A 221 7.80 -6.58 18.56
CA SER A 221 7.35 -5.55 19.50
C SER A 221 5.93 -5.03 19.19
N ASN A 222 5.46 -5.09 17.94
CA ASN A 222 4.08 -4.69 17.59
C ASN A 222 3.02 -5.76 17.98
N LEU A 223 3.43 -7.02 18.19
CA LEU A 223 2.52 -8.09 18.65
C LEU A 223 2.31 -8.07 20.18
N THR A 224 3.20 -7.45 20.94
CA THR A 224 3.15 -7.40 22.41
C THR A 224 2.39 -6.17 22.98
N PHE A 225 1.95 -5.23 22.14
CA PHE A 225 1.16 -4.06 22.58
C PHE A 225 -0.35 -4.23 22.43
N ASN A 226 -0.84 -5.39 21.98
CA ASN A 226 -2.26 -5.70 21.79
C ASN A 226 -2.76 -6.89 22.64
N THR A 227 -2.20 -7.09 23.85
CA THR A 227 -2.76 -7.98 24.89
C THR A 227 -3.24 -7.19 26.09
#